data_bfa0a9e358b2a649c4e0135eaa0ce5c7
#
_entry.id   bfa0a9e358b2a649c4e0135eaa0ce5c7
#
_cell.length_a   1.000
_cell.length_b   1.000
_cell.length_c   1.000
_cell.angle_alpha   90.00
_cell.angle_beta   90.00
_cell.angle_gamma   90.00
#
_symmetry.space_group_name_H-M   'P 1'
#
loop_
_entity.id
_entity.type
_entity.pdbx_description
1 polymer ?
#
loop_
_entity_poly.entity_id
_entity_poly.type
_entity_poly.pdbx_seq_one_letter_code
_entity_poly.pdbx_strand_id
1 'polypeptide(L)'
;MAVKTSKDQDPSPALLDAVGEIMRLYKSLPSRPSIEEVEAAISVIKTVNSEEQAKLDDISDQDSPQDVPQELFSLLQQARKTALLFQSREQRKEALYVVEVDKLFETFDGLIQKASLLVSGDSREKAVSINESVDQIQKESVVTDESLITKRKDGESKKDSFKGLAKSSSSKAAFFSGEVKTEKLSLMKVAAIIENSAKTGAVVLDLRGKLMDQIEWLPLSIGKLSAITELDLSENQIMALPSNINNLKALKKLDVHSNQLINLPESFGELINLTDLDLHANRLRLLPASFGKLTNLENLDLASNQFTKLPDTIGSLTRLKLLNVETNELEELPHTIGSCTSLVELTLDFNQLRALPEAIGNLACLEILTLHYNRIRGLPTTMGHLSNLRELDLSFNELESIPENLCFAENLKKLNVANNFADLKALPRNIGNLELLEELDISDDQIRVLPDSFRLLLQLRVFRADETPLEVPPRQVTALGAQVTFDEQLWLTIH
;
A
#
# COMPACT_ATOMS: atom_id res chain seq x y z
N MET A 1 22.43 80.51 9.84
CA MET A 1 21.26 79.72 10.33
C MET A 1 21.79 78.39 10.78
N ALA A 2 21.89 78.19 12.09
CA ALA A 2 22.40 76.92 12.65
C ALA A 2 21.28 75.85 12.64
N VAL A 3 21.54 74.75 12.01
CA VAL A 3 20.68 73.58 12.08
C VAL A 3 20.86 72.98 13.47
N LYS A 4 19.81 73.03 14.27
CA LYS A 4 19.76 72.35 15.60
C LYS A 4 19.71 70.86 15.34
N THR A 5 20.77 70.13 15.64
CA THR A 5 20.80 68.73 15.83
C THR A 5 19.94 68.39 17.04
N SER A 6 18.92 67.56 16.82
CA SER A 6 18.08 66.99 17.87
C SER A 6 18.93 66.12 18.81
N LYS A 7 18.75 66.37 20.10
CA LYS A 7 19.36 65.59 21.18
C LYS A 7 19.09 64.13 21.01
N ASP A 8 20.12 63.27 21.05
CA ASP A 8 20.05 61.88 21.35
C ASP A 8 19.32 61.74 22.71
N GLN A 9 18.05 61.31 22.60
CA GLN A 9 17.34 60.79 23.76
C GLN A 9 17.71 59.32 23.85
N ASP A 10 18.32 58.94 24.99
CA ASP A 10 18.55 57.51 25.28
C ASP A 10 17.26 56.75 25.11
N PRO A 11 17.30 55.55 24.45
CA PRO A 11 16.10 54.74 24.21
C PRO A 11 15.39 54.41 25.53
N SER A 12 14.09 54.51 25.60
CA SER A 12 13.32 54.25 26.82
C SER A 12 13.59 52.82 27.31
N PRO A 13 13.61 52.56 28.62
CA PRO A 13 13.80 51.20 29.17
C PRO A 13 12.81 50.19 28.56
N ALA A 14 11.57 50.59 28.32
CA ALA A 14 10.53 49.74 27.70
C ALA A 14 10.87 49.38 26.25
N LEU A 15 11.55 50.25 25.50
CA LEU A 15 12.01 49.95 24.15
C LEU A 15 13.19 48.97 24.17
N LEU A 16 14.14 49.13 25.12
CA LEU A 16 15.27 48.21 25.27
C LEU A 16 14.80 46.81 25.65
N ASP A 17 13.82 46.69 26.54
CA ASP A 17 13.20 45.41 26.91
C ASP A 17 12.49 44.75 25.72
N ALA A 18 11.67 45.51 24.98
CA ALA A 18 10.98 45.00 23.82
C ALA A 18 11.96 44.53 22.71
N VAL A 19 13.03 45.30 22.44
CA VAL A 19 14.08 44.88 21.48
C VAL A 19 14.83 43.66 21.97
N GLY A 20 15.10 43.53 23.25
CA GLY A 20 15.74 42.35 23.85
C GLY A 20 14.89 41.09 23.65
N GLU A 21 13.59 41.20 23.86
CA GLU A 21 12.66 40.09 23.70
C GLU A 21 12.46 39.71 22.21
N ILE A 22 12.36 40.67 21.31
CA ILE A 22 12.37 40.47 19.87
C ILE A 22 13.62 39.71 19.42
N MET A 23 14.80 40.14 19.86
CA MET A 23 16.06 39.50 19.51
C MET A 23 16.19 38.08 20.06
N ARG A 24 15.63 37.83 21.25
CA ARG A 24 15.58 36.50 21.85
C ARG A 24 14.68 35.54 21.03
N LEU A 25 13.48 35.97 20.70
CA LEU A 25 12.54 35.20 19.89
C LEU A 25 13.09 34.97 18.49
N TYR A 26 13.61 35.97 17.81
CA TYR A 26 14.19 35.86 16.47
C TYR A 26 15.24 34.75 16.33
N LYS A 27 16.06 34.55 17.36
CA LYS A 27 17.10 33.50 17.36
C LYS A 27 16.52 32.08 17.55
N SER A 28 15.32 31.94 18.07
CA SER A 28 14.69 30.65 18.36
C SER A 28 13.55 30.28 17.39
N LEU A 29 13.09 31.25 16.57
CA LEU A 29 12.02 31.00 15.63
C LEU A 29 12.47 30.06 14.48
N PRO A 30 11.71 29.01 14.21
CA PRO A 30 11.87 28.18 13.00
C PRO A 30 11.44 28.97 11.74
N SER A 31 11.42 28.30 10.58
CA SER A 31 10.82 28.90 9.37
C SER A 31 9.33 29.17 9.58
N ARG A 32 8.84 30.33 9.11
CA ARG A 32 7.42 30.68 9.21
C ARG A 32 6.60 29.74 8.32
N PRO A 33 5.56 29.07 8.86
CA PRO A 33 4.66 28.27 8.04
C PRO A 33 3.85 29.16 7.08
N SER A 34 3.45 28.62 5.93
CA SER A 34 2.54 29.31 5.01
C SER A 34 1.11 29.33 5.57
N ILE A 35 0.29 30.24 5.09
CA ILE A 35 -1.13 30.31 5.49
C ILE A 35 -1.84 29.00 5.18
N GLU A 36 -1.53 28.38 4.04
CA GLU A 36 -2.10 27.11 3.62
C GLU A 36 -1.68 25.98 4.57
N GLU A 37 -0.44 25.95 5.05
CA GLU A 37 0.02 24.96 6.03
C GLU A 37 -0.70 25.13 7.38
N VAL A 38 -0.94 26.35 7.83
CA VAL A 38 -1.67 26.63 9.08
C VAL A 38 -3.16 26.23 8.94
N GLU A 39 -3.83 26.60 7.84
CA GLU A 39 -5.21 26.19 7.56
C GLU A 39 -5.35 24.66 7.50
N ALA A 40 -4.40 24.00 6.84
CA ALA A 40 -4.37 22.55 6.76
C ALA A 40 -4.17 21.91 8.15
N ALA A 41 -3.27 22.46 8.97
CA ALA A 41 -3.03 21.99 10.34
C ALA A 41 -4.29 22.12 11.21
N ILE A 42 -4.98 23.25 11.16
CA ILE A 42 -6.25 23.46 11.87
C ILE A 42 -7.32 22.47 11.40
N SER A 43 -7.40 22.22 10.09
CA SER A 43 -8.34 21.25 9.51
C SER A 43 -8.03 19.83 10.00
N VAL A 44 -6.75 19.41 10.02
CA VAL A 44 -6.32 18.11 10.53
C VAL A 44 -6.71 17.94 12.00
N ILE A 45 -6.39 18.92 12.86
CA ILE A 45 -6.72 18.88 14.29
C ILE A 45 -8.24 18.71 14.48
N LYS A 46 -9.04 19.51 13.77
CA LYS A 46 -10.51 19.45 13.85
C LYS A 46 -11.06 18.08 13.42
N THR A 47 -10.53 17.52 12.34
CA THR A 47 -11.00 16.23 11.80
C THR A 47 -10.60 15.08 12.72
N VAL A 48 -9.34 15.05 13.20
CA VAL A 48 -8.87 14.03 14.16
C VAL A 48 -9.67 14.07 15.45
N ASN A 49 -9.98 15.26 15.99
CA ASN A 49 -10.81 15.40 17.20
C ASN A 49 -12.23 14.88 16.97
N SER A 50 -12.84 15.15 15.82
CA SER A 50 -14.17 14.68 15.48
C SER A 50 -14.25 13.15 15.36
N GLU A 51 -13.24 12.54 14.72
CA GLU A 51 -13.16 11.09 14.60
C GLU A 51 -12.83 10.40 15.92
N GLU A 52 -11.94 10.98 16.73
CA GLU A 52 -11.64 10.49 18.06
C GLU A 52 -12.92 10.39 18.91
N GLN A 53 -13.71 11.47 18.90
CA GLN A 53 -14.96 11.49 19.64
C GLN A 53 -15.95 10.44 19.13
N ALA A 54 -16.16 10.34 17.81
CA ALA A 54 -17.06 9.36 17.21
C ALA A 54 -16.65 7.91 17.54
N LYS A 55 -15.36 7.59 17.48
CA LYS A 55 -14.85 6.25 17.83
C LYS A 55 -14.91 5.96 19.33
N LEU A 56 -14.73 6.98 20.19
CA LEU A 56 -14.88 6.83 21.64
C LEU A 56 -16.33 6.56 22.02
N ASP A 57 -17.28 7.21 21.34
CA ASP A 57 -18.71 6.98 21.52
C ASP A 57 -19.08 5.56 21.06
N ASP A 58 -18.61 5.14 19.87
CA ASP A 58 -18.83 3.77 19.35
C ASP A 58 -18.28 2.68 20.30
N ILE A 59 -17.04 2.85 20.82
CA ILE A 59 -16.47 1.91 21.81
C ILE A 59 -17.30 1.89 23.10
N SER A 60 -17.90 3.03 23.49
CA SER A 60 -18.68 3.15 24.72
C SER A 60 -20.07 2.51 24.60
N ASP A 61 -20.66 2.55 23.39
CA ASP A 61 -22.01 2.05 23.10
C ASP A 61 -22.05 0.54 22.80
N GLN A 62 -20.86 -0.11 22.70
CA GLN A 62 -20.79 -1.56 22.48
C GLN A 62 -21.26 -2.33 23.72
N ASP A 63 -22.27 -3.18 23.53
CA ASP A 63 -22.74 -4.12 24.56
C ASP A 63 -21.77 -5.29 24.77
N SER A 64 -21.70 -5.79 26.02
CA SER A 64 -20.85 -6.96 26.31
C SER A 64 -21.43 -8.22 25.67
N PRO A 65 -20.63 -9.02 24.91
CA PRO A 65 -21.07 -10.32 24.41
C PRO A 65 -21.45 -11.25 25.57
N GLN A 66 -22.50 -12.10 25.39
CA GLN A 66 -23.01 -12.97 26.43
C GLN A 66 -21.99 -13.96 27.02
N ASP A 67 -20.93 -14.28 26.27
CA ASP A 67 -19.91 -15.25 26.64
C ASP A 67 -18.63 -14.63 27.26
N VAL A 68 -18.58 -13.30 27.46
CA VAL A 68 -17.39 -12.61 27.97
C VAL A 68 -17.66 -12.01 29.34
N PRO A 69 -16.87 -12.32 30.39
CA PRO A 69 -16.97 -11.70 31.70
C PRO A 69 -16.95 -10.17 31.62
N GLN A 70 -17.87 -9.50 32.30
CA GLN A 70 -18.02 -8.04 32.23
C GLN A 70 -16.76 -7.26 32.63
N GLU A 71 -15.98 -7.80 33.57
CA GLU A 71 -14.69 -7.20 33.96
C GLU A 71 -13.67 -7.25 32.85
N LEU A 72 -13.58 -8.37 32.13
CA LEU A 72 -12.66 -8.52 30.98
C LEU A 72 -13.08 -7.62 29.82
N PHE A 73 -14.38 -7.50 29.57
CA PHE A 73 -14.89 -6.63 28.53
C PHE A 73 -14.61 -5.15 28.84
N SER A 74 -14.80 -4.70 30.08
CA SER A 74 -14.49 -3.33 30.50
C SER A 74 -12.99 -3.01 30.37
N LEU A 75 -12.11 -3.97 30.71
CA LEU A 75 -10.66 -3.82 30.54
C LEU A 75 -10.28 -3.70 29.05
N LEU A 76 -10.91 -4.51 28.19
CA LEU A 76 -10.71 -4.45 26.75
C LEU A 76 -11.16 -3.11 26.15
N GLN A 77 -12.34 -2.60 26.58
CA GLN A 77 -12.81 -1.28 26.15
C GLN A 77 -11.86 -0.18 26.60
N GLN A 78 -11.33 -0.25 27.83
CA GLN A 78 -10.37 0.72 28.33
C GLN A 78 -9.06 0.69 27.56
N ALA A 79 -8.57 -0.50 27.21
CA ALA A 79 -7.38 -0.66 26.39
C ALA A 79 -7.58 -0.08 24.97
N ARG A 80 -8.74 -0.34 24.34
CA ARG A 80 -9.11 0.22 23.03
C ARG A 80 -9.19 1.75 23.05
N LYS A 81 -9.84 2.33 24.09
CA LYS A 81 -9.89 3.79 24.28
C LYS A 81 -8.50 4.40 24.43
N THR A 82 -7.65 3.78 25.24
CA THR A 82 -6.27 4.26 25.46
C THR A 82 -5.44 4.21 24.17
N ALA A 83 -5.54 3.12 23.40
CA ALA A 83 -4.86 2.99 22.11
C ALA A 83 -5.34 4.05 21.10
N LEU A 84 -6.65 4.29 21.05
CA LEU A 84 -7.24 5.32 20.19
C LEU A 84 -6.75 6.73 20.55
N LEU A 85 -6.77 7.08 21.84
CA LEU A 85 -6.27 8.38 22.31
C LEU A 85 -4.78 8.59 22.00
N PHE A 86 -3.97 7.53 22.16
CA PHE A 86 -2.55 7.59 21.79
C PHE A 86 -2.38 7.83 20.28
N GLN A 87 -3.08 7.08 19.44
CA GLN A 87 -3.05 7.22 17.99
C GLN A 87 -3.48 8.63 17.55
N SER A 88 -4.59 9.14 18.07
CA SER A 88 -5.08 10.48 17.75
C SER A 88 -4.11 11.57 18.21
N ARG A 89 -3.43 11.38 19.34
CA ARG A 89 -2.40 12.31 19.82
C ARG A 89 -1.21 12.38 18.88
N GLU A 90 -0.69 11.25 18.40
CA GLU A 90 0.39 11.21 17.44
C GLU A 90 -0.02 11.86 16.11
N GLN A 91 -1.24 11.61 15.63
CA GLN A 91 -1.76 12.25 14.41
C GLN A 91 -1.86 13.77 14.51
N ARG A 92 -2.14 14.33 15.70
CA ARG A 92 -2.23 15.78 15.91
C ARG A 92 -0.88 16.46 16.15
N LYS A 93 0.16 15.71 16.50
CA LYS A 93 1.43 16.24 17.02
C LYS A 93 2.09 17.26 16.08
N GLU A 94 2.22 16.90 14.80
CA GLU A 94 2.83 17.79 13.81
C GLU A 94 1.94 19.00 13.53
N ALA A 95 0.63 18.80 13.42
CA ALA A 95 -0.34 19.86 13.19
C ALA A 95 -0.38 20.87 14.35
N LEU A 96 -0.32 20.38 15.60
CA LEU A 96 -0.22 21.24 16.78
C LEU A 96 1.07 22.07 16.77
N TYR A 97 2.20 21.45 16.38
CA TYR A 97 3.48 22.16 16.26
C TYR A 97 3.39 23.30 15.24
N VAL A 98 2.79 23.08 14.06
CA VAL A 98 2.64 24.14 13.04
C VAL A 98 1.79 25.29 13.56
N VAL A 99 0.69 25.02 14.27
CA VAL A 99 -0.16 26.05 14.89
C VAL A 99 0.56 26.79 16.01
N GLU A 100 1.37 26.09 16.81
CA GLU A 100 2.20 26.73 17.84
C GLU A 100 3.26 27.65 17.24
N VAL A 101 3.92 27.23 16.16
CA VAL A 101 4.89 28.06 15.44
C VAL A 101 4.22 29.31 14.88
N ASP A 102 3.04 29.20 14.31
CA ASP A 102 2.29 30.34 13.79
C ASP A 102 1.93 31.34 14.92
N LYS A 103 1.45 30.87 16.06
CA LYS A 103 1.22 31.69 17.26
C LYS A 103 2.47 32.40 17.77
N LEU A 104 3.63 31.75 17.68
CA LEU A 104 4.90 32.38 18.02
C LEU A 104 5.22 33.54 17.06
N PHE A 105 4.92 33.40 15.77
CA PHE A 105 5.07 34.48 14.80
C PHE A 105 4.06 35.62 15.03
N GLU A 106 2.81 35.32 15.38
CA GLU A 106 1.84 36.34 15.77
C GLU A 106 2.34 37.14 16.98
N THR A 107 2.90 36.45 17.98
CA THR A 107 3.51 37.13 19.16
C THR A 107 4.70 37.99 18.77
N PHE A 108 5.57 37.49 17.91
CA PHE A 108 6.73 38.21 17.39
C PHE A 108 6.33 39.44 16.60
N ASP A 109 5.35 39.33 15.70
CA ASP A 109 4.80 40.48 14.95
C ASP A 109 4.17 41.53 15.88
N GLY A 110 3.48 41.06 16.94
CA GLY A 110 2.92 41.96 17.99
C GLY A 110 4.02 42.73 18.77
N LEU A 111 5.14 42.07 19.08
CA LEU A 111 6.28 42.73 19.71
C LEU A 111 6.94 43.77 18.79
N ILE A 112 7.06 43.47 17.50
CA ILE A 112 7.57 44.44 16.50
C ILE A 112 6.66 45.67 16.41
N GLN A 113 5.34 45.44 16.36
CA GLN A 113 4.37 46.57 16.37
C GLN A 113 4.48 47.43 17.64
N LYS A 114 4.59 46.78 18.81
CA LYS A 114 4.79 47.47 20.09
C LYS A 114 6.08 48.31 20.11
N ALA A 115 7.19 47.72 19.63
CA ALA A 115 8.47 48.45 19.54
C ALA A 115 8.36 49.63 18.55
N SER A 116 7.68 49.46 17.40
CA SER A 116 7.44 50.53 16.42
C SER A 116 6.63 51.69 17.00
N LEU A 117 5.60 51.44 17.82
CA LEU A 117 4.79 52.44 18.50
C LEU A 117 5.62 53.19 19.54
N LEU A 118 6.53 52.51 20.26
CA LEU A 118 7.44 53.14 21.21
C LEU A 118 8.48 54.07 20.55
N VAL A 119 8.88 53.76 19.31
CA VAL A 119 9.80 54.59 18.51
C VAL A 119 9.08 55.80 17.92
N SER A 120 7.82 55.65 17.46
CA SER A 120 7.05 56.72 16.81
C SER A 120 6.53 57.79 17.77
N GLY A 121 6.62 57.59 19.07
CA GLY A 121 6.21 58.56 20.08
C GLY A 121 4.71 58.82 20.18
N ASP A 122 3.87 58.01 19.51
CA ASP A 122 2.42 58.16 19.46
C ASP A 122 1.75 57.45 20.67
N SER A 123 1.58 58.26 21.70
CA SER A 123 0.53 58.34 22.72
C SER A 123 -0.01 57.13 23.46
N ARG A 124 0.07 57.25 24.75
CA ARG A 124 -0.36 56.52 25.95
C ARG A 124 -1.71 55.82 25.97
N GLU A 125 -2.63 56.04 25.03
CA GLU A 125 -4.00 55.45 25.12
C GLU A 125 -4.20 54.14 24.35
N LYS A 126 -3.39 53.85 23.33
CA LYS A 126 -3.47 52.56 22.60
C LYS A 126 -2.66 51.41 23.21
N ALA A 127 -1.67 51.75 24.07
CA ALA A 127 -0.82 50.74 24.71
C ALA A 127 -1.57 49.88 25.77
N VAL A 128 -2.63 50.39 26.36
CA VAL A 128 -3.43 49.68 27.39
C VAL A 128 -4.30 48.57 26.75
N SER A 129 -4.84 48.79 25.55
CA SER A 129 -5.68 47.84 24.84
C SER A 129 -4.91 46.61 24.31
N ILE A 130 -3.60 46.79 24.03
CA ILE A 130 -2.75 45.67 23.48
C ILE A 130 -2.22 44.79 24.65
N ASN A 131 -1.99 45.37 25.85
CA ASN A 131 -1.58 44.57 26.99
C ASN A 131 -2.67 43.61 27.48
N GLU A 132 -3.95 43.97 27.38
CA GLU A 132 -5.05 43.08 27.74
C GLU A 132 -5.19 41.89 26.74
N SER A 133 -4.87 42.11 25.47
CA SER A 133 -4.90 41.06 24.45
C SER A 133 -3.74 40.05 24.60
N VAL A 134 -2.54 40.51 24.95
CA VAL A 134 -1.35 39.66 25.15
C VAL A 134 -1.45 38.84 26.45
N ASP A 135 -1.99 39.46 27.55
CA ASP A 135 -2.23 38.75 28.80
C ASP A 135 -3.38 37.73 28.72
N GLN A 136 -4.37 37.93 27.83
CA GLN A 136 -5.39 36.91 27.52
C GLN A 136 -4.82 35.75 26.74
N ILE A 137 -3.97 35.99 25.74
CA ILE A 137 -3.32 34.93 24.94
C ILE A 137 -2.37 34.09 25.80
N GLN A 138 -1.63 34.72 26.76
CA GLN A 138 -0.80 33.95 27.70
C GLN A 138 -1.58 33.14 28.74
N LYS A 139 -2.82 33.52 29.06
CA LYS A 139 -3.70 32.73 29.93
C LYS A 139 -4.43 31.59 29.25
N GLU A 140 -4.70 31.67 27.95
CA GLU A 140 -5.31 30.59 27.20
C GLU A 140 -4.29 29.54 26.68
N SER A 141 -2.99 29.86 26.64
CA SER A 141 -1.94 28.90 26.21
C SER A 141 -1.47 27.94 27.30
N VAL A 142 -2.03 27.98 28.52
CA VAL A 142 -1.73 27.08 29.65
C VAL A 142 -2.97 26.25 29.99
N VAL A 143 -3.57 25.59 29.02
CA VAL A 143 -4.39 24.39 29.23
C VAL A 143 -3.66 23.24 28.60
N THR A 144 -2.47 22.95 29.07
CA THR A 144 -1.87 21.63 28.91
C THR A 144 -2.46 20.76 30.00
N ASP A 145 -2.96 19.63 29.52
CA ASP A 145 -3.59 18.54 30.22
C ASP A 145 -2.68 17.94 31.34
N GLU A 146 -2.60 18.62 32.47
CA GLU A 146 -1.89 18.16 33.68
C GLU A 146 -2.81 17.57 34.75
N SER A 147 -4.00 17.08 34.36
CA SER A 147 -4.97 16.54 35.32
C SER A 147 -5.03 15.03 35.48
N LEU A 148 -4.03 14.27 35.03
CA LEU A 148 -3.97 12.81 35.25
C LEU A 148 -2.62 12.29 35.75
N ILE A 149 -2.00 12.97 36.71
CA ILE A 149 -0.95 12.36 37.56
C ILE A 149 -1.40 12.41 39.00
N THR A 150 -2.22 11.45 39.40
CA THR A 150 -2.44 11.14 40.81
C THR A 150 -1.23 10.46 41.39
N LYS A 151 -0.60 11.20 42.31
CA LYS A 151 0.21 10.78 43.47
C LYS A 151 0.44 9.26 43.58
N ARG A 152 1.69 8.84 43.39
CA ARG A 152 2.32 7.84 44.24
C ARG A 152 3.64 8.42 44.74
N LYS A 153 3.70 8.56 46.07
CA LYS A 153 4.87 8.87 46.85
C LYS A 153 5.74 7.62 47.06
N ASP A 154 7.03 7.92 47.15
CA ASP A 154 8.09 7.25 47.91
C ASP A 154 8.74 6.00 47.32
N GLY A 155 10.06 6.09 47.13
CA GLY A 155 10.98 4.97 47.07
C GLY A 155 12.27 5.20 46.29
N GLU A 156 13.22 5.90 46.92
CA GLU A 156 14.69 5.79 46.81
C GLU A 156 15.40 5.38 45.50
N SER A 157 16.19 6.35 45.02
CA SER A 157 17.64 6.22 44.75
C SER A 157 18.21 4.94 44.14
N LYS A 158 18.69 5.07 42.88
CA LYS A 158 20.09 4.76 42.53
C LYS A 158 20.46 5.38 41.19
N LYS A 159 21.49 6.22 41.25
CA LYS A 159 22.28 6.68 40.10
C LYS A 159 23.05 5.50 39.56
N ASP A 160 23.02 5.29 38.24
CA ASP A 160 24.17 4.78 37.53
C ASP A 160 24.27 5.40 36.14
N SER A 161 25.42 5.96 35.95
CA SER A 161 25.91 6.66 34.80
C SER A 161 26.23 5.69 33.65
N PHE A 162 25.79 6.01 32.45
CA PHE A 162 26.51 5.59 31.24
C PHE A 162 26.82 6.80 30.38
N LYS A 163 28.10 7.20 30.48
CA LYS A 163 28.77 8.08 29.52
C LYS A 163 29.24 7.24 28.32
N GLY A 164 29.04 7.77 27.14
CA GLY A 164 30.01 7.73 26.06
C GLY A 164 29.81 6.65 25.03
N LEU A 165 29.50 7.08 23.82
CA LEU A 165 30.41 6.79 22.70
C LEU A 165 30.21 7.82 21.59
N ALA A 166 31.35 8.35 21.19
CA ALA A 166 31.51 9.45 20.28
C ALA A 166 31.46 9.00 18.82
N LYS A 167 30.99 9.92 17.97
CA LYS A 167 31.47 10.25 16.61
C LYS A 167 32.36 9.24 15.91
N SER A 168 31.92 8.77 14.75
CA SER A 168 32.82 8.57 13.64
C SER A 168 32.17 9.10 12.35
N SER A 169 32.73 10.20 11.91
CA SER A 169 32.64 10.73 10.56
C SER A 169 33.39 9.80 9.61
N SER A 170 32.74 9.33 8.57
CA SER A 170 33.42 8.74 7.41
C SER A 170 32.80 9.31 6.15
N SER A 171 33.47 10.31 5.63
CA SER A 171 33.33 10.81 4.28
C SER A 171 33.79 9.73 3.28
N LYS A 172 32.93 9.28 2.37
CA LYS A 172 33.34 8.67 1.11
C LYS A 172 32.49 9.15 -0.04
N ALA A 173 33.17 9.86 -0.91
CA ALA A 173 33.05 10.01 -2.37
C ALA A 173 31.66 9.86 -3.00
N ALA A 174 31.15 10.98 -3.43
CA ALA A 174 30.07 11.13 -4.38
C ALA A 174 30.45 10.52 -5.74
N PHE A 175 29.67 9.52 -6.17
CA PHE A 175 29.52 9.24 -7.59
C PHE A 175 28.29 10.00 -8.08
N PHE A 176 28.48 10.88 -9.03
CA PHE A 176 27.45 11.60 -9.75
C PHE A 176 26.59 10.62 -10.53
N SER A 177 25.41 10.28 -10.04
CA SER A 177 24.24 9.94 -10.83
C SER A 177 23.23 11.07 -10.58
N GLY A 178 22.83 11.74 -11.64
CA GLY A 178 21.91 12.87 -11.58
C GLY A 178 20.48 12.40 -11.25
N GLU A 179 20.23 12.01 -10.02
CA GLU A 179 18.88 11.92 -9.47
C GLU A 179 18.47 13.31 -9.00
N VAL A 180 17.44 13.83 -9.64
CA VAL A 180 16.68 14.96 -9.09
C VAL A 180 16.16 14.50 -7.75
N LYS A 181 16.82 14.90 -6.65
CA LYS A 181 16.29 14.70 -5.29
C LYS A 181 15.00 15.49 -5.19
N THR A 182 13.88 14.81 -5.43
CA THR A 182 12.56 15.33 -5.08
C THR A 182 12.55 15.52 -3.56
N GLU A 183 12.36 16.75 -3.11
CA GLU A 183 12.29 17.08 -1.68
C GLU A 183 11.06 16.36 -1.10
N LYS A 184 11.28 15.43 -0.17
CA LYS A 184 10.20 14.68 0.48
C LYS A 184 9.31 15.63 1.27
N LEU A 185 8.00 15.44 1.16
CA LEU A 185 6.97 16.30 1.74
C LEU A 185 6.66 15.90 3.17
N SER A 186 6.57 16.89 4.07
CA SER A 186 6.03 16.69 5.43
C SER A 186 4.52 16.45 5.39
N LEU A 187 3.95 15.89 6.45
CA LEU A 187 2.51 15.63 6.55
C LEU A 187 1.67 16.89 6.29
N MET A 188 2.13 18.06 6.79
CA MET A 188 1.42 19.31 6.60
C MET A 188 1.46 19.80 5.14
N LYS A 189 2.59 19.66 4.45
CA LYS A 189 2.68 19.95 3.02
C LYS A 189 1.77 19.03 2.20
N VAL A 190 1.72 17.74 2.56
CA VAL A 190 0.79 16.78 1.94
C VAL A 190 -0.67 17.19 2.18
N ALA A 191 -1.02 17.56 3.42
CA ALA A 191 -2.37 18.04 3.76
C ALA A 191 -2.72 19.32 2.97
N ALA A 192 -1.79 20.27 2.84
CA ALA A 192 -1.99 21.48 2.03
C ALA A 192 -2.19 21.18 0.56
N ILE A 193 -1.42 20.25 -0.02
CA ILE A 193 -1.62 19.80 -1.42
C ILE A 193 -3.01 19.18 -1.60
N ILE A 194 -3.43 18.31 -0.68
CA ILE A 194 -4.74 17.68 -0.71
C ILE A 194 -5.86 18.73 -0.64
N GLU A 195 -5.77 19.69 0.30
CA GLU A 195 -6.76 20.77 0.44
C GLU A 195 -6.83 21.63 -0.81
N ASN A 196 -5.68 21.98 -1.40
CA ASN A 196 -5.65 22.74 -2.65
C ASN A 196 -6.24 21.94 -3.81
N SER A 197 -5.89 20.66 -3.93
CA SER A 197 -6.45 19.75 -4.94
C SER A 197 -7.97 19.62 -4.81
N ALA A 198 -8.48 19.56 -3.58
CA ALA A 198 -9.93 19.54 -3.31
C ALA A 198 -10.60 20.87 -3.72
N LYS A 199 -9.98 22.03 -3.41
CA LYS A 199 -10.49 23.36 -3.79
C LYS A 199 -10.50 23.57 -5.31
N THR A 200 -9.49 23.06 -6.02
CA THR A 200 -9.36 23.21 -7.48
C THR A 200 -10.14 22.16 -8.28
N GLY A 201 -10.69 21.14 -7.61
CA GLY A 201 -11.37 20.03 -8.29
C GLY A 201 -10.40 19.18 -9.11
N ALA A 202 -9.17 18.94 -8.60
CA ALA A 202 -8.18 18.13 -9.29
C ALA A 202 -8.72 16.73 -9.56
N VAL A 203 -8.43 16.22 -10.76
CA VAL A 203 -8.87 14.90 -11.24
C VAL A 203 -7.81 13.83 -11.01
N VAL A 204 -6.53 14.22 -10.99
CA VAL A 204 -5.37 13.34 -10.77
C VAL A 204 -4.53 13.92 -9.65
N LEU A 205 -4.08 13.06 -8.73
CA LEU A 205 -3.13 13.40 -7.68
C LEU A 205 -2.03 12.34 -7.62
N ASP A 206 -0.80 12.76 -7.87
CA ASP A 206 0.40 11.93 -7.80
C ASP A 206 1.26 12.34 -6.59
N LEU A 207 1.35 11.43 -5.62
CA LEU A 207 2.19 11.52 -4.42
C LEU A 207 3.21 10.38 -4.34
N ARG A 208 3.51 9.73 -5.45
CA ARG A 208 4.44 8.59 -5.55
C ARG A 208 5.83 8.96 -5.01
N GLY A 209 6.30 8.22 -3.99
CA GLY A 209 7.62 8.38 -3.40
C GLY A 209 7.88 9.77 -2.78
N LYS A 210 6.86 10.62 -2.67
CA LYS A 210 7.00 12.02 -2.25
C LYS A 210 6.85 12.24 -0.75
N LEU A 211 6.32 11.28 0.00
CA LEU A 211 6.11 11.41 1.44
C LEU A 211 7.43 11.17 2.20
N MET A 212 7.62 11.90 3.31
CA MET A 212 8.72 11.60 4.24
C MET A 212 8.57 10.20 4.83
N ASP A 213 9.69 9.50 5.08
CA ASP A 213 9.70 8.12 5.59
C ASP A 213 9.01 7.95 6.96
N GLN A 214 8.74 9.05 7.66
CA GLN A 214 8.03 9.07 8.95
C GLN A 214 6.51 9.14 8.80
N ILE A 215 5.99 9.30 7.56
CA ILE A 215 4.56 9.41 7.30
C ILE A 215 4.01 8.00 7.05
N GLU A 216 3.45 7.41 8.11
CA GLU A 216 2.85 6.08 8.10
C GLU A 216 1.34 6.11 7.81
N TRP A 217 0.71 7.28 7.84
CA TRP A 217 -0.73 7.47 7.58
C TRP A 217 -1.00 8.75 6.79
N LEU A 218 -2.09 8.76 6.08
CA LEU A 218 -2.55 9.92 5.30
C LEU A 218 -3.42 10.83 6.15
N PRO A 219 -3.40 12.16 5.89
CA PRO A 219 -4.31 13.08 6.55
C PRO A 219 -5.76 12.80 6.12
N LEU A 220 -6.69 12.95 7.07
CA LEU A 220 -8.12 12.71 6.83
C LEU A 220 -8.74 13.64 5.78
N SER A 221 -8.06 14.76 5.46
CA SER A 221 -8.45 15.63 4.35
C SER A 221 -8.48 14.93 2.99
N ILE A 222 -7.84 13.75 2.84
CA ILE A 222 -7.90 12.94 1.61
C ILE A 222 -9.35 12.70 1.17
N GLY A 223 -10.27 12.46 2.10
CA GLY A 223 -11.68 12.26 1.82
C GLY A 223 -12.43 13.47 1.24
N LYS A 224 -11.79 14.64 1.14
CA LYS A 224 -12.36 15.84 0.47
C LYS A 224 -12.17 15.82 -1.05
N LEU A 225 -11.35 14.92 -1.58
CA LEU A 225 -11.02 14.80 -2.99
C LEU A 225 -12.16 14.15 -3.80
N SER A 226 -13.35 14.70 -3.75
CA SER A 226 -14.56 14.10 -4.36
C SER A 226 -14.51 13.98 -5.88
N ALA A 227 -13.71 14.82 -6.56
CA ALA A 227 -13.60 14.86 -8.03
C ALA A 227 -12.46 13.97 -8.57
N ILE A 228 -11.62 13.39 -7.69
CA ILE A 228 -10.43 12.66 -8.12
C ILE A 228 -10.80 11.33 -8.78
N THR A 229 -10.18 11.04 -9.92
CA THR A 229 -10.36 9.78 -10.67
C THR A 229 -9.11 8.92 -10.60
N GLU A 230 -7.92 9.51 -10.41
CA GLU A 230 -6.65 8.81 -10.31
C GLU A 230 -5.88 9.30 -9.10
N LEU A 231 -5.46 8.37 -8.24
CA LEU A 231 -4.67 8.62 -7.03
C LEU A 231 -3.49 7.68 -6.99
N ASP A 232 -2.28 8.24 -7.04
CA ASP A 232 -1.03 7.51 -6.89
C ASP A 232 -0.38 7.86 -5.56
N LEU A 233 -0.25 6.86 -4.68
CA LEU A 233 0.36 6.90 -3.36
C LEU A 233 1.51 5.90 -3.25
N SER A 234 1.94 5.33 -4.36
CA SER A 234 2.93 4.25 -4.41
C SER A 234 4.31 4.68 -3.89
N GLU A 235 5.16 3.69 -3.59
CA GLU A 235 6.56 3.88 -3.15
C GLU A 235 6.71 4.77 -1.90
N ASN A 236 5.80 4.65 -0.94
CA ASN A 236 5.85 5.37 0.34
C ASN A 236 5.97 4.39 1.53
N GLN A 237 5.70 4.85 2.75
CA GLN A 237 5.78 4.03 3.97
C GLN A 237 4.40 3.92 4.66
N ILE A 238 3.30 4.02 3.90
CA ILE A 238 1.95 4.08 4.44
C ILE A 238 1.58 2.72 5.03
N MET A 239 1.19 2.70 6.32
CA MET A 239 0.75 1.49 7.03
C MET A 239 -0.76 1.27 7.01
N ALA A 240 -1.54 2.35 6.86
CA ALA A 240 -2.99 2.28 6.83
C ALA A 240 -3.61 3.39 5.97
N LEU A 241 -4.67 3.05 5.25
CA LEU A 241 -5.53 4.02 4.59
C LEU A 241 -6.62 4.49 5.58
N PRO A 242 -6.95 5.79 5.59
CA PRO A 242 -8.00 6.31 6.46
C PRO A 242 -9.39 5.82 6.02
N SER A 243 -10.30 5.69 6.98
CA SER A 243 -11.66 5.18 6.72
C SER A 243 -12.44 6.02 5.71
N ASN A 244 -12.21 7.33 5.69
CA ASN A 244 -12.87 8.26 4.78
C ASN A 244 -12.32 8.26 3.34
N ILE A 245 -11.41 7.34 3.00
CA ILE A 245 -11.03 7.05 1.61
C ILE A 245 -12.25 6.70 0.75
N ASN A 246 -13.28 6.13 1.37
CA ASN A 246 -14.55 5.80 0.74
C ASN A 246 -15.31 7.01 0.16
N ASN A 247 -14.95 8.24 0.55
CA ASN A 247 -15.56 9.46 0.01
C ASN A 247 -15.08 9.78 -1.41
N LEU A 248 -14.03 9.14 -1.91
CA LEU A 248 -13.50 9.31 -3.26
C LEU A 248 -14.39 8.56 -4.28
N LYS A 249 -15.65 8.95 -4.37
CA LYS A 249 -16.65 8.24 -5.19
C LYS A 249 -16.39 8.30 -6.71
N ALA A 250 -15.58 9.25 -7.18
CA ALA A 250 -15.20 9.36 -8.60
C ALA A 250 -13.95 8.51 -8.95
N LEU A 251 -13.28 7.92 -7.94
CA LEU A 251 -12.01 7.23 -8.12
C LEU A 251 -12.15 5.99 -9.00
N LYS A 252 -11.33 5.93 -10.06
CA LYS A 252 -11.23 4.82 -11.00
C LYS A 252 -9.93 4.07 -10.88
N LYS A 253 -8.83 4.78 -10.65
CA LYS A 253 -7.51 4.20 -10.50
C LYS A 253 -6.90 4.57 -9.16
N LEU A 254 -6.51 3.56 -8.39
CA LEU A 254 -5.79 3.69 -7.13
C LEU A 254 -4.53 2.85 -7.17
N ASP A 255 -3.41 3.53 -7.02
CA ASP A 255 -2.11 2.90 -6.92
C ASP A 255 -1.52 3.16 -5.53
N VAL A 256 -1.31 2.09 -4.77
CA VAL A 256 -0.70 2.12 -3.43
C VAL A 256 0.38 1.06 -3.29
N HIS A 257 0.98 0.64 -4.41
CA HIS A 257 2.02 -0.37 -4.41
C HIS A 257 3.26 0.07 -3.61
N SER A 258 4.07 -0.89 -3.20
CA SER A 258 5.33 -0.62 -2.49
C SER A 258 5.14 0.29 -1.27
N ASN A 259 4.20 -0.10 -0.40
CA ASN A 259 3.93 0.52 0.89
C ASN A 259 4.04 -0.51 2.02
N GLN A 260 3.51 -0.22 3.19
CA GLN A 260 3.51 -1.12 4.35
C GLN A 260 2.08 -1.41 4.86
N LEU A 261 1.09 -1.39 3.95
CA LEU A 261 -0.31 -1.61 4.31
C LEU A 261 -0.51 -2.99 4.92
N ILE A 262 -1.09 -3.02 6.13
CA ILE A 262 -1.39 -4.27 6.84
C ILE A 262 -2.83 -4.71 6.57
N ASN A 263 -3.75 -3.75 6.50
CA ASN A 263 -5.17 -3.98 6.26
C ASN A 263 -5.76 -2.84 5.42
N LEU A 264 -6.85 -3.15 4.72
CA LEU A 264 -7.72 -2.15 4.12
C LEU A 264 -8.91 -1.87 5.06
N PRO A 265 -9.43 -0.63 5.14
CA PRO A 265 -10.60 -0.33 5.95
C PRO A 265 -11.85 -1.01 5.37
N GLU A 266 -12.81 -1.39 6.22
CA GLU A 266 -14.08 -1.99 5.78
C GLU A 266 -14.88 -1.09 4.82
N SER A 267 -14.72 0.22 4.93
CA SER A 267 -15.32 1.19 4.01
C SER A 267 -14.72 1.18 2.60
N PHE A 268 -13.61 0.45 2.35
CA PHE A 268 -12.91 0.40 1.06
C PHE A 268 -13.83 -0.08 -0.07
N GLY A 269 -14.70 -1.04 0.21
CA GLY A 269 -15.67 -1.55 -0.77
C GLY A 269 -16.71 -0.54 -1.27
N GLU A 270 -16.71 0.68 -0.71
CA GLU A 270 -17.58 1.76 -1.20
C GLU A 270 -16.99 2.55 -2.39
N LEU A 271 -15.77 2.24 -2.81
CA LEU A 271 -15.13 2.78 -4.00
C LEU A 271 -15.65 2.09 -5.27
N ILE A 272 -16.97 2.07 -5.44
CA ILE A 272 -17.68 1.26 -6.45
C ILE A 272 -17.33 1.58 -7.91
N ASN A 273 -16.71 2.74 -8.19
CA ASN A 273 -16.29 3.13 -9.52
C ASN A 273 -14.85 2.73 -9.85
N LEU A 274 -14.15 2.07 -8.91
CA LEU A 274 -12.77 1.64 -9.10
C LEU A 274 -12.70 0.57 -10.21
N THR A 275 -11.81 0.81 -11.18
CA THR A 275 -11.52 -0.09 -12.29
C THR A 275 -10.14 -0.71 -12.18
N ASP A 276 -9.18 0.03 -11.64
CA ASP A 276 -7.78 -0.35 -11.53
C ASP A 276 -7.30 -0.17 -10.10
N LEU A 277 -6.80 -1.25 -9.50
CA LEU A 277 -6.30 -1.27 -8.12
C LEU A 277 -4.98 -2.01 -8.06
N ASP A 278 -3.94 -1.26 -7.71
CA ASP A 278 -2.62 -1.81 -7.46
C ASP A 278 -2.29 -1.76 -5.96
N LEU A 279 -2.12 -2.94 -5.37
CA LEU A 279 -1.80 -3.16 -3.96
C LEU A 279 -0.51 -3.98 -3.81
N HIS A 280 0.25 -4.21 -4.90
CA HIS A 280 1.42 -5.08 -4.83
C HIS A 280 2.50 -4.56 -3.88
N ALA A 281 3.36 -5.45 -3.42
CA ALA A 281 4.46 -5.14 -2.50
C ALA A 281 4.00 -4.40 -1.23
N ASN A 282 3.04 -4.99 -0.53
CA ASN A 282 2.53 -4.54 0.76
C ASN A 282 2.62 -5.67 1.82
N ARG A 283 1.92 -5.54 2.95
CA ARG A 283 1.88 -6.54 4.03
C ARG A 283 0.46 -7.03 4.31
N LEU A 284 -0.40 -7.00 3.29
CA LEU A 284 -1.80 -7.37 3.41
C LEU A 284 -1.93 -8.88 3.64
N ARG A 285 -2.81 -9.25 4.57
CA ARG A 285 -3.13 -10.65 4.88
C ARG A 285 -4.53 -11.05 4.48
N LEU A 286 -5.45 -10.09 4.49
CA LEU A 286 -6.87 -10.31 4.21
C LEU A 286 -7.42 -9.10 3.45
N LEU A 287 -8.38 -9.35 2.58
CA LEU A 287 -9.25 -8.32 2.01
C LEU A 287 -10.52 -8.19 2.89
N PRO A 288 -11.07 -6.98 3.08
CA PRO A 288 -12.27 -6.78 3.85
C PRO A 288 -13.48 -7.45 3.17
N ALA A 289 -14.49 -7.84 3.96
CA ALA A 289 -15.69 -8.47 3.43
C ALA A 289 -16.44 -7.59 2.41
N SER A 290 -16.33 -6.27 2.54
CA SER A 290 -16.89 -5.30 1.61
C SER A 290 -16.23 -5.27 0.24
N PHE A 291 -15.06 -5.89 0.06
CA PHE A 291 -14.28 -5.85 -1.19
C PHE A 291 -15.06 -6.33 -2.42
N GLY A 292 -15.94 -7.32 -2.24
CA GLY A 292 -16.82 -7.80 -3.32
C GLY A 292 -17.81 -6.78 -3.88
N LYS A 293 -17.95 -5.59 -3.27
CA LYS A 293 -18.78 -4.49 -3.81
C LYS A 293 -18.10 -3.74 -4.96
N LEU A 294 -16.80 -3.96 -5.18
CA LEU A 294 -16.01 -3.33 -6.27
C LEU A 294 -16.31 -3.98 -7.63
N THR A 295 -17.56 -4.11 -7.99
CA THR A 295 -18.04 -4.86 -9.17
C THR A 295 -17.61 -4.29 -10.52
N ASN A 296 -17.05 -3.07 -10.55
CA ASN A 296 -16.49 -2.45 -11.74
C ASN A 296 -14.98 -2.71 -11.90
N LEU A 297 -14.33 -3.39 -10.94
CA LEU A 297 -12.90 -3.63 -10.97
C LEU A 297 -12.54 -4.54 -12.14
N GLU A 298 -11.59 -4.09 -12.97
CA GLU A 298 -11.08 -4.79 -14.14
C GLU A 298 -9.66 -5.32 -13.90
N ASN A 299 -8.82 -4.56 -13.21
CA ASN A 299 -7.43 -4.91 -12.95
C ASN A 299 -7.16 -4.87 -11.44
N LEU A 300 -6.67 -5.98 -10.91
CA LEU A 300 -6.32 -6.14 -9.49
C LEU A 300 -4.95 -6.78 -9.35
N ASP A 301 -4.02 -6.02 -8.81
CA ASP A 301 -2.70 -6.53 -8.44
C ASP A 301 -2.58 -6.64 -6.91
N LEU A 302 -2.35 -7.85 -6.42
CA LEU A 302 -2.14 -8.22 -5.02
C LEU A 302 -0.78 -8.90 -4.81
N ALA A 303 0.11 -8.87 -5.82
CA ALA A 303 1.38 -9.58 -5.76
C ALA A 303 2.25 -9.12 -4.59
N SER A 304 3.16 -9.98 -4.15
CA SER A 304 4.13 -9.67 -3.09
C SER A 304 3.47 -9.15 -1.81
N ASN A 305 2.50 -9.90 -1.30
CA ASN A 305 1.81 -9.66 -0.04
C ASN A 305 1.90 -10.89 0.89
N GLN A 306 1.04 -11.00 1.88
CA GLN A 306 1.01 -12.10 2.87
C GLN A 306 -0.37 -12.79 2.90
N PHE A 307 -1.05 -12.88 1.75
CA PHE A 307 -2.35 -13.55 1.67
C PHE A 307 -2.21 -15.06 1.82
N THR A 308 -2.90 -15.65 2.81
CA THR A 308 -3.02 -17.11 2.95
C THR A 308 -4.27 -17.64 2.26
N LYS A 309 -5.26 -16.78 2.02
CA LYS A 309 -6.50 -17.08 1.28
C LYS A 309 -7.12 -15.82 0.69
N LEU A 310 -7.82 -15.98 -0.40
CA LEU A 310 -8.72 -14.94 -0.93
C LEU A 310 -10.14 -15.15 -0.36
N PRO A 311 -10.91 -14.08 -0.10
CA PRO A 311 -12.28 -14.21 0.38
C PRO A 311 -13.22 -14.71 -0.72
N ASP A 312 -14.30 -15.40 -0.36
CA ASP A 312 -15.33 -15.85 -1.32
C ASP A 312 -15.98 -14.69 -2.09
N THR A 313 -15.96 -13.49 -1.50
CA THR A 313 -16.47 -12.28 -2.15
C THR A 313 -15.69 -11.86 -3.40
N ILE A 314 -14.52 -12.46 -3.67
CA ILE A 314 -13.78 -12.24 -4.93
C ILE A 314 -14.63 -12.60 -6.14
N GLY A 315 -15.46 -13.62 -6.05
CA GLY A 315 -16.38 -14.04 -7.12
C GLY A 315 -17.44 -13.01 -7.50
N SER A 316 -17.61 -11.94 -6.71
CA SER A 316 -18.52 -10.84 -7.07
C SER A 316 -17.90 -9.89 -8.09
N LEU A 317 -16.58 -10.00 -8.36
CA LEU A 317 -15.85 -9.14 -9.28
C LEU A 317 -15.98 -9.67 -10.74
N THR A 318 -17.20 -9.68 -11.25
CA THR A 318 -17.52 -10.31 -12.54
C THR A 318 -16.93 -9.60 -13.76
N ARG A 319 -16.43 -8.37 -13.60
CA ARG A 319 -15.73 -7.61 -14.64
C ARG A 319 -14.20 -7.75 -14.59
N LEU A 320 -13.68 -8.47 -13.60
CA LEU A 320 -12.24 -8.63 -13.41
C LEU A 320 -11.63 -9.32 -14.61
N LYS A 321 -10.61 -8.70 -15.21
CA LYS A 321 -9.87 -9.18 -16.40
C LYS A 321 -8.47 -9.65 -16.03
N LEU A 322 -7.80 -8.94 -15.14
CA LEU A 322 -6.46 -9.24 -14.66
C LEU A 322 -6.48 -9.44 -13.16
N LEU A 323 -6.02 -10.58 -12.69
CA LEU A 323 -5.81 -10.88 -11.29
C LEU A 323 -4.39 -11.41 -11.09
N ASN A 324 -3.57 -10.60 -10.46
CA ASN A 324 -2.23 -10.98 -10.07
C ASN A 324 -2.17 -11.19 -8.55
N VAL A 325 -1.83 -12.40 -8.11
CA VAL A 325 -1.61 -12.74 -6.70
C VAL A 325 -0.28 -13.48 -6.51
N GLU A 326 0.67 -13.25 -7.41
CA GLU A 326 2.03 -13.80 -7.36
C GLU A 326 2.71 -13.48 -6.03
N THR A 327 3.59 -14.36 -5.59
CA THR A 327 4.43 -14.14 -4.39
C THR A 327 3.59 -13.85 -3.14
N ASN A 328 2.74 -14.81 -2.78
CA ASN A 328 1.92 -14.81 -1.58
C ASN A 328 2.03 -16.17 -0.86
N GLU A 329 1.17 -16.41 0.14
CA GLU A 329 1.16 -17.65 0.93
C GLU A 329 -0.14 -18.46 0.71
N LEU A 330 -0.77 -18.34 -0.49
CA LEU A 330 -2.06 -18.97 -0.79
C LEU A 330 -1.95 -20.49 -0.78
N GLU A 331 -2.74 -21.17 0.05
CA GLU A 331 -2.83 -22.63 0.07
C GLU A 331 -3.94 -23.17 -0.84
N GLU A 332 -4.99 -22.38 -1.08
CA GLU A 332 -6.15 -22.71 -1.91
C GLU A 332 -6.77 -21.46 -2.56
N LEU A 333 -7.49 -21.67 -3.66
CA LEU A 333 -8.37 -20.65 -4.24
C LEU A 333 -9.82 -20.93 -3.84
N PRO A 334 -10.62 -19.89 -3.55
CA PRO A 334 -12.04 -20.06 -3.29
C PRO A 334 -12.75 -20.57 -4.56
N HIS A 335 -13.74 -21.43 -4.41
CA HIS A 335 -14.51 -21.94 -5.53
C HIS A 335 -15.25 -20.83 -6.30
N THR A 336 -15.54 -19.73 -5.63
CA THR A 336 -16.18 -18.54 -6.20
C THR A 336 -15.34 -17.84 -7.26
N ILE A 337 -14.05 -18.15 -7.38
CA ILE A 337 -13.18 -17.59 -8.45
C ILE A 337 -13.78 -17.87 -9.84
N GLY A 338 -14.45 -19.01 -10.02
CA GLY A 338 -15.14 -19.37 -11.27
C GLY A 338 -16.30 -18.44 -11.65
N SER A 339 -16.71 -17.53 -10.79
CA SER A 339 -17.70 -16.49 -11.10
C SER A 339 -17.09 -15.25 -11.75
N CYS A 340 -15.77 -15.11 -11.75
CA CYS A 340 -15.04 -14.04 -12.43
C CYS A 340 -14.94 -14.33 -13.95
N THR A 341 -16.06 -14.48 -14.62
CA THR A 341 -16.15 -14.99 -16.00
C THR A 341 -15.49 -14.11 -17.07
N SER A 342 -15.17 -12.85 -16.75
CA SER A 342 -14.43 -11.94 -17.64
C SER A 342 -12.91 -12.06 -17.50
N LEU A 343 -12.41 -12.94 -16.62
CA LEU A 343 -10.97 -13.04 -16.32
C LEU A 343 -10.22 -13.55 -17.56
N VAL A 344 -9.20 -12.80 -17.96
CA VAL A 344 -8.33 -13.06 -19.11
C VAL A 344 -6.96 -13.56 -18.64
N GLU A 345 -6.44 -13.00 -17.58
CA GLU A 345 -5.15 -13.34 -17.02
C GLU A 345 -5.25 -13.59 -15.52
N LEU A 346 -4.73 -14.74 -15.09
CA LEU A 346 -4.64 -15.16 -13.70
C LEU A 346 -3.23 -15.62 -13.39
N THR A 347 -2.50 -14.80 -12.60
CA THR A 347 -1.13 -15.08 -12.18
C THR A 347 -1.12 -15.49 -10.72
N LEU A 348 -0.65 -16.72 -10.46
CA LEU A 348 -0.65 -17.37 -9.15
C LEU A 348 0.74 -17.89 -8.75
N ASP A 349 1.78 -17.42 -9.43
CA ASP A 349 3.15 -17.89 -9.25
C ASP A 349 3.65 -17.67 -7.82
N PHE A 350 4.62 -18.49 -7.37
CA PHE A 350 5.25 -18.37 -6.05
C PHE A 350 4.23 -18.35 -4.89
N ASN A 351 3.36 -19.37 -4.85
CA ASN A 351 2.39 -19.60 -3.78
C ASN A 351 2.55 -21.01 -3.17
N GLN A 352 1.58 -21.46 -2.39
CA GLN A 352 1.58 -22.78 -1.75
C GLN A 352 0.36 -23.62 -2.16
N LEU A 353 -0.21 -23.34 -3.34
CA LEU A 353 -1.42 -23.98 -3.85
C LEU A 353 -1.20 -25.50 -4.02
N ARG A 354 -2.11 -26.29 -3.45
CA ARG A 354 -2.08 -27.76 -3.56
C ARG A 354 -2.98 -28.29 -4.68
N ALA A 355 -3.99 -27.53 -5.01
CA ALA A 355 -4.94 -27.86 -6.08
C ALA A 355 -5.67 -26.62 -6.56
N LEU A 356 -6.23 -26.69 -7.76
CA LEU A 356 -7.19 -25.71 -8.26
C LEU A 356 -8.62 -26.22 -8.03
N PRO A 357 -9.61 -25.34 -7.76
CA PRO A 357 -11.01 -25.75 -7.70
C PRO A 357 -11.54 -26.14 -9.10
N GLU A 358 -12.47 -27.08 -9.17
CA GLU A 358 -13.13 -27.44 -10.44
C GLU A 358 -13.83 -26.22 -11.10
N ALA A 359 -14.21 -25.23 -10.31
CA ALA A 359 -14.80 -23.98 -10.81
C ALA A 359 -13.88 -23.16 -11.73
N ILE A 360 -12.58 -23.44 -11.76
CA ILE A 360 -11.64 -22.79 -12.68
C ILE A 360 -12.07 -22.93 -14.15
N GLY A 361 -12.68 -24.07 -14.52
CA GLY A 361 -13.19 -24.33 -15.86
C GLY A 361 -14.34 -23.42 -16.29
N ASN A 362 -14.90 -22.60 -15.40
CA ASN A 362 -15.94 -21.63 -15.74
C ASN A 362 -15.36 -20.31 -16.28
N LEU A 363 -14.04 -20.13 -16.23
CA LEU A 363 -13.36 -18.91 -16.69
C LEU A 363 -13.22 -18.92 -18.22
N ALA A 364 -14.35 -18.80 -18.91
CA ALA A 364 -14.41 -18.95 -20.37
C ALA A 364 -13.55 -17.95 -21.16
N CYS A 365 -13.20 -16.79 -20.58
CA CYS A 365 -12.35 -15.78 -21.21
C CYS A 365 -10.86 -15.94 -20.89
N LEU A 366 -10.47 -16.91 -20.05
CA LEU A 366 -9.10 -17.05 -19.57
C LEU A 366 -8.16 -17.43 -20.73
N GLU A 367 -7.14 -16.58 -20.93
CA GLU A 367 -6.11 -16.77 -21.95
C GLU A 367 -4.75 -17.18 -21.34
N ILE A 368 -4.44 -16.65 -20.16
CA ILE A 368 -3.16 -16.90 -19.49
C ILE A 368 -3.41 -17.36 -18.06
N LEU A 369 -2.84 -18.51 -17.72
CA LEU A 369 -2.85 -19.07 -16.38
C LEU A 369 -1.44 -19.48 -15.99
N THR A 370 -0.87 -18.82 -14.98
CA THR A 370 0.46 -19.17 -14.47
C THR A 370 0.37 -19.61 -13.02
N LEU A 371 1.08 -20.72 -12.73
CA LEU A 371 1.06 -21.43 -11.44
C LEU A 371 2.48 -21.90 -11.07
N HIS A 372 3.49 -21.26 -11.65
CA HIS A 372 4.90 -21.54 -11.44
C HIS A 372 5.27 -21.47 -9.94
N TYR A 373 6.12 -22.39 -9.46
CA TYR A 373 6.48 -22.49 -8.04
C TYR A 373 5.29 -22.60 -7.08
N ASN A 374 4.55 -23.70 -7.18
CA ASN A 374 3.47 -24.08 -6.27
C ASN A 374 3.64 -25.54 -5.79
N ARG A 375 2.60 -26.15 -5.23
CA ARG A 375 2.58 -27.54 -4.74
C ARG A 375 1.45 -28.37 -5.37
N ILE A 376 1.09 -28.07 -6.61
CA ILE A 376 -0.04 -28.69 -7.31
C ILE A 376 0.32 -30.11 -7.70
N ARG A 377 -0.51 -31.10 -7.29
CA ARG A 377 -0.33 -32.51 -7.63
C ARG A 377 -1.17 -32.97 -8.81
N GLY A 378 -2.24 -32.27 -9.08
CA GLY A 378 -3.12 -32.60 -10.19
C GLY A 378 -3.99 -31.41 -10.57
N LEU A 379 -4.46 -31.44 -11.82
CA LEU A 379 -5.34 -30.42 -12.37
C LEU A 379 -6.78 -30.88 -12.32
N PRO A 380 -7.77 -29.98 -12.17
CA PRO A 380 -9.18 -30.32 -12.25
C PRO A 380 -9.57 -30.79 -13.65
N THR A 381 -10.58 -31.65 -13.70
CA THR A 381 -11.06 -32.23 -14.97
C THR A 381 -11.70 -31.19 -15.90
N THR A 382 -12.11 -30.07 -15.34
CA THR A 382 -12.73 -28.95 -16.05
C THR A 382 -11.74 -28.05 -16.80
N MET A 383 -10.42 -28.31 -16.72
CA MET A 383 -9.42 -27.57 -17.50
C MET A 383 -9.70 -27.53 -19.00
N GLY A 384 -10.31 -28.62 -19.55
CA GLY A 384 -10.71 -28.69 -20.95
C GLY A 384 -11.82 -27.72 -21.37
N HIS A 385 -12.50 -27.07 -20.41
CA HIS A 385 -13.52 -26.06 -20.72
C HIS A 385 -12.92 -24.68 -21.00
N LEU A 386 -11.61 -24.48 -20.71
CA LEU A 386 -10.90 -23.25 -20.95
C LEU A 386 -10.57 -23.06 -22.44
N SER A 387 -11.61 -22.89 -23.26
CA SER A 387 -11.49 -22.85 -24.71
C SER A 387 -10.65 -21.70 -25.27
N ASN A 388 -10.44 -20.62 -24.49
CA ASN A 388 -9.60 -19.49 -24.88
C ASN A 388 -8.18 -19.56 -24.32
N LEU A 389 -7.85 -20.57 -23.50
CA LEU A 389 -6.53 -20.68 -22.86
C LEU A 389 -5.44 -20.82 -23.93
N ARG A 390 -4.45 -19.94 -23.86
CA ARG A 390 -3.29 -19.86 -24.77
C ARG A 390 -1.99 -20.22 -24.09
N GLU A 391 -1.86 -19.87 -22.83
CA GLU A 391 -0.64 -20.08 -22.04
C GLU A 391 -0.97 -20.71 -20.69
N LEU A 392 -0.31 -21.83 -20.39
CA LEU A 392 -0.42 -22.56 -19.15
C LEU A 392 0.97 -22.89 -18.64
N ASP A 393 1.37 -22.28 -17.51
CA ASP A 393 2.62 -22.60 -16.82
C ASP A 393 2.35 -23.31 -15.50
N LEU A 394 2.84 -24.53 -15.40
CA LEU A 394 2.72 -25.43 -14.25
C LEU A 394 4.10 -25.88 -13.75
N SER A 395 5.15 -25.20 -14.20
CA SER A 395 6.51 -25.58 -13.85
C SER A 395 6.79 -25.41 -12.34
N PHE A 396 7.73 -26.18 -11.83
CA PHE A 396 8.10 -26.19 -10.42
C PHE A 396 6.89 -26.47 -9.50
N ASN A 397 6.21 -27.58 -9.78
CA ASN A 397 5.10 -28.10 -8.98
C ASN A 397 5.35 -29.57 -8.56
N GLU A 398 4.35 -30.24 -8.04
CA GLU A 398 4.38 -31.66 -7.63
C GLU A 398 3.43 -32.50 -8.49
N LEU A 399 3.29 -32.18 -9.80
CA LEU A 399 2.33 -32.86 -10.67
C LEU A 399 2.63 -34.34 -10.80
N GLU A 400 1.65 -35.16 -10.49
CA GLU A 400 1.68 -36.64 -10.68
C GLU A 400 1.14 -37.03 -12.06
N SER A 401 0.20 -36.26 -12.58
CA SER A 401 -0.43 -36.49 -13.88
C SER A 401 -1.12 -35.23 -14.42
N ILE A 402 -1.29 -35.21 -15.76
CA ILE A 402 -2.07 -34.18 -16.46
C ILE A 402 -3.36 -34.89 -16.95
N PRO A 403 -4.55 -34.32 -16.66
CA PRO A 403 -5.81 -34.94 -17.10
C PRO A 403 -5.96 -34.90 -18.62
N GLU A 404 -6.49 -35.96 -19.19
CA GLU A 404 -6.77 -36.06 -20.64
C GLU A 404 -7.66 -34.89 -21.13
N ASN A 405 -8.53 -34.40 -20.27
CA ASN A 405 -9.43 -33.29 -20.60
C ASN A 405 -8.71 -31.99 -20.94
N LEU A 406 -7.48 -31.79 -20.48
CA LEU A 406 -6.70 -30.61 -20.88
C LEU A 406 -6.54 -30.53 -22.40
N CYS A 407 -6.51 -31.69 -23.09
CA CYS A 407 -6.38 -31.77 -24.54
C CYS A 407 -7.60 -31.22 -25.32
N PHE A 408 -8.68 -30.81 -24.63
CA PHE A 408 -9.81 -30.08 -25.21
C PHE A 408 -9.63 -28.55 -25.17
N ALA A 409 -8.57 -28.05 -24.54
CA ALA A 409 -8.18 -26.62 -24.59
C ALA A 409 -7.47 -26.35 -25.94
N GLU A 410 -8.19 -26.42 -27.03
CA GLU A 410 -7.67 -26.46 -28.42
C GLU A 410 -6.88 -25.21 -28.82
N ASN A 411 -7.07 -24.07 -28.12
CA ASN A 411 -6.33 -22.81 -28.38
C ASN A 411 -5.00 -22.70 -27.63
N LEU A 412 -4.60 -23.73 -26.86
CA LEU A 412 -3.37 -23.72 -26.10
C LEU A 412 -2.15 -23.66 -27.02
N LYS A 413 -1.31 -22.63 -26.82
CA LYS A 413 -0.09 -22.37 -27.60
C LYS A 413 1.17 -22.68 -26.84
N LYS A 414 1.16 -22.45 -25.52
CA LYS A 414 2.31 -22.67 -24.66
C LYS A 414 1.89 -23.52 -23.46
N LEU A 415 2.59 -24.61 -23.27
CA LEU A 415 2.46 -25.50 -22.13
C LEU A 415 3.82 -25.73 -21.51
N ASN A 416 3.97 -25.29 -20.29
CA ASN A 416 5.17 -25.51 -19.48
C ASN A 416 4.80 -26.40 -18.28
N VAL A 417 5.35 -27.59 -18.20
CA VAL A 417 5.19 -28.53 -17.10
C VAL A 417 6.53 -28.97 -16.53
N ALA A 418 7.60 -28.24 -16.85
CA ALA A 418 8.95 -28.58 -16.45
C ALA A 418 9.14 -28.58 -14.92
N ASN A 419 10.11 -29.35 -14.44
CA ASN A 419 10.50 -29.36 -13.00
C ASN A 419 9.37 -29.80 -12.06
N ASN A 420 8.58 -30.81 -12.46
CA ASN A 420 7.60 -31.45 -11.58
C ASN A 420 8.20 -32.63 -10.81
N PHE A 421 9.38 -32.43 -10.29
CA PHE A 421 10.17 -33.21 -9.30
C PHE A 421 9.86 -34.68 -9.16
N ALA A 422 10.06 -35.50 -10.15
CA ALA A 422 10.03 -36.96 -10.05
C ALA A 422 8.65 -37.66 -10.17
N ASP A 423 7.53 -36.94 -10.26
CA ASP A 423 6.23 -37.58 -10.22
C ASP A 423 5.49 -37.59 -11.57
N LEU A 424 5.74 -36.61 -12.47
CA LEU A 424 5.13 -36.57 -13.78
C LEU A 424 5.82 -37.58 -14.73
N LYS A 425 5.14 -38.71 -15.01
CA LYS A 425 5.69 -39.84 -15.77
C LYS A 425 5.22 -39.95 -17.20
N ALA A 426 4.16 -39.24 -17.55
CA ALA A 426 3.56 -39.31 -18.88
C ALA A 426 2.80 -38.04 -19.23
N LEU A 427 2.83 -37.67 -20.50
CA LEU A 427 1.86 -36.74 -21.11
C LEU A 427 0.53 -37.40 -21.37
N PRO A 428 -0.58 -36.63 -21.48
CA PRO A 428 -1.87 -37.16 -21.91
C PRO A 428 -1.77 -37.88 -23.24
N ARG A 429 -2.50 -38.99 -23.38
CA ARG A 429 -2.48 -39.79 -24.62
C ARG A 429 -2.95 -39.00 -25.83
N ASN A 430 -3.85 -38.04 -25.62
CA ASN A 430 -4.45 -37.20 -26.66
C ASN A 430 -3.78 -35.83 -26.78
N ILE A 431 -2.51 -35.65 -26.33
CA ILE A 431 -1.81 -34.38 -26.40
C ILE A 431 -1.81 -33.78 -27.81
N GLY A 432 -1.81 -34.60 -28.84
CA GLY A 432 -1.88 -34.20 -30.25
C GLY A 432 -3.13 -33.42 -30.66
N ASN A 433 -4.18 -33.41 -29.82
CA ASN A 433 -5.37 -32.58 -30.04
C ASN A 433 -5.08 -31.06 -29.79
N LEU A 434 -3.97 -30.74 -29.14
CA LEU A 434 -3.52 -29.37 -28.99
C LEU A 434 -2.84 -28.88 -30.27
N GLU A 435 -3.57 -28.87 -31.37
CA GLU A 435 -3.04 -28.60 -32.72
C GLU A 435 -2.34 -27.25 -32.87
N LEU A 436 -2.68 -26.26 -32.03
CA LEU A 436 -2.10 -24.92 -32.01
C LEU A 436 -0.90 -24.79 -31.06
N LEU A 437 -0.46 -25.90 -30.43
CA LEU A 437 0.67 -25.83 -29.47
C LEU A 437 1.97 -25.48 -30.21
N GLU A 438 2.56 -24.34 -29.84
CA GLU A 438 3.80 -23.80 -30.41
C GLU A 438 5.02 -24.08 -29.52
N GLU A 439 4.81 -24.11 -28.19
CA GLU A 439 5.88 -24.30 -27.19
C GLU A 439 5.45 -25.35 -26.15
N LEU A 440 6.32 -26.33 -25.93
CA LEU A 440 6.17 -27.37 -24.90
C LEU A 440 7.48 -27.54 -24.16
N ASP A 441 7.44 -27.43 -22.82
CA ASP A 441 8.57 -27.70 -21.95
C ASP A 441 8.20 -28.80 -20.95
N ILE A 442 8.97 -29.89 -20.98
CA ILE A 442 8.87 -31.06 -20.09
C ILE A 442 10.20 -31.36 -19.40
N SER A 443 11.09 -30.36 -19.32
CA SER A 443 12.44 -30.53 -18.76
C SER A 443 12.37 -30.93 -17.28
N ASP A 444 13.33 -31.74 -16.82
CA ASP A 444 13.43 -32.22 -15.44
C ASP A 444 12.20 -32.98 -14.92
N ASP A 445 11.43 -33.64 -15.82
CA ASP A 445 10.34 -34.54 -15.49
C ASP A 445 10.76 -36.02 -15.59
N GLN A 446 9.90 -36.98 -15.19
CA GLN A 446 10.16 -38.42 -15.27
C GLN A 446 9.52 -39.11 -16.49
N ILE A 447 9.27 -38.34 -17.55
CA ILE A 447 8.66 -38.85 -18.77
C ILE A 447 9.67 -39.68 -19.57
N ARG A 448 9.33 -40.92 -19.85
CA ARG A 448 10.19 -41.84 -20.62
C ARG A 448 9.75 -42.00 -22.05
N VAL A 449 8.43 -41.91 -22.30
CA VAL A 449 7.84 -42.18 -23.62
C VAL A 449 6.86 -41.08 -23.96
N LEU A 450 7.02 -40.47 -25.12
CA LEU A 450 6.02 -39.56 -25.68
C LEU A 450 4.86 -40.37 -26.29
N PRO A 451 3.60 -39.92 -26.12
CA PRO A 451 2.46 -40.59 -26.68
C PRO A 451 2.43 -40.53 -28.22
N ASP A 452 1.83 -41.52 -28.89
CA ASP A 452 1.76 -41.61 -30.36
C ASP A 452 1.13 -40.35 -30.99
N SER A 453 0.17 -39.72 -30.30
CA SER A 453 -0.48 -38.52 -30.78
C SER A 453 0.46 -37.27 -30.80
N PHE A 454 1.58 -37.35 -30.13
CA PHE A 454 2.57 -36.24 -30.08
C PHE A 454 2.99 -35.80 -31.49
N ARG A 455 3.05 -36.73 -32.44
CA ARG A 455 3.35 -36.46 -33.86
C ARG A 455 2.34 -35.54 -34.56
N LEU A 456 1.15 -35.30 -33.97
CA LEU A 456 0.12 -34.42 -34.52
C LEU A 456 0.31 -32.95 -34.15
N LEU A 457 1.28 -32.65 -33.30
CA LEU A 457 1.61 -31.28 -32.89
C LEU A 457 2.41 -30.51 -33.97
N LEU A 458 1.77 -30.32 -35.14
CA LEU A 458 2.45 -29.77 -36.33
C LEU A 458 2.91 -28.32 -36.21
N GLN A 459 2.36 -27.58 -35.24
CA GLN A 459 2.73 -26.17 -34.98
C GLN A 459 3.85 -26.03 -33.95
N LEU A 460 4.32 -27.13 -33.34
CA LEU A 460 5.32 -27.10 -32.28
C LEU A 460 6.66 -26.61 -32.84
N ARG A 461 7.11 -25.46 -32.32
CA ARG A 461 8.38 -24.80 -32.71
C ARG A 461 9.45 -24.97 -31.66
N VAL A 462 9.06 -24.94 -30.39
CA VAL A 462 9.98 -25.07 -29.25
C VAL A 462 9.57 -26.30 -28.47
N PHE A 463 10.46 -27.27 -28.41
CA PHE A 463 10.32 -28.44 -27.55
C PHE A 463 11.54 -28.56 -26.66
N ARG A 464 11.35 -28.51 -25.34
CA ARG A 464 12.38 -28.68 -24.32
C ARG A 464 12.12 -29.95 -23.53
N ALA A 465 13.15 -30.75 -23.36
CA ALA A 465 13.13 -32.00 -22.60
C ALA A 465 14.51 -32.24 -21.94
N ASP A 466 15.13 -31.18 -21.48
CA ASP A 466 16.44 -31.24 -20.84
C ASP A 466 16.31 -32.03 -19.52
N GLU A 467 17.31 -32.85 -19.22
CA GLU A 467 17.36 -33.74 -18.05
C GLU A 467 16.19 -34.72 -17.88
N THR A 468 15.24 -34.79 -18.84
CA THR A 468 14.14 -35.76 -18.87
C THR A 468 14.65 -37.13 -19.36
N PRO A 469 14.32 -38.28 -18.72
CA PRO A 469 14.85 -39.60 -19.08
C PRO A 469 14.11 -40.23 -20.29
N LEU A 470 13.95 -39.47 -21.39
CA LEU A 470 13.27 -39.93 -22.61
C LEU A 470 14.00 -41.11 -23.22
N GLU A 471 13.25 -42.17 -23.43
CA GLU A 471 13.67 -43.40 -24.13
C GLU A 471 13.13 -43.41 -25.56
N VAL A 472 11.90 -42.92 -25.74
CA VAL A 472 11.20 -42.87 -27.05
C VAL A 472 10.50 -41.51 -27.23
N PRO A 473 10.95 -40.69 -28.20
CA PRO A 473 12.17 -40.80 -28.98
C PRO A 473 13.43 -40.61 -28.13
N PRO A 474 14.59 -41.12 -28.57
CA PRO A 474 15.84 -40.95 -27.84
C PRO A 474 16.24 -39.47 -27.71
N ARG A 475 16.88 -39.15 -26.60
CA ARG A 475 17.29 -37.78 -26.24
C ARG A 475 18.13 -37.07 -27.35
N GLN A 476 18.91 -37.83 -28.13
CA GLN A 476 19.67 -37.29 -29.25
C GLN A 476 18.78 -36.73 -30.38
N VAL A 477 17.58 -37.25 -30.52
CA VAL A 477 16.60 -36.81 -31.52
C VAL A 477 15.89 -35.55 -31.01
N THR A 478 15.48 -35.51 -29.76
CA THR A 478 14.80 -34.35 -29.16
C THR A 478 15.73 -33.13 -29.10
N ALA A 479 17.03 -33.33 -28.88
CA ALA A 479 18.03 -32.26 -28.89
C ALA A 479 18.19 -31.55 -30.25
N LEU A 480 17.70 -32.15 -31.34
CA LEU A 480 17.71 -31.54 -32.67
C LEU A 480 16.52 -30.60 -32.91
N GLY A 481 15.63 -30.47 -31.93
CA GLY A 481 14.46 -29.57 -31.94
C GLY A 481 13.16 -30.25 -32.41
N ALA A 482 12.07 -29.50 -32.26
CA ALA A 482 10.70 -30.03 -32.47
C ALA A 482 10.49 -30.63 -33.86
N GLN A 483 10.97 -29.99 -34.93
CA GLN A 483 10.74 -30.45 -36.30
C GLN A 483 11.37 -31.81 -36.62
N VAL A 484 12.50 -32.15 -36.02
CA VAL A 484 13.18 -33.42 -36.22
C VAL A 484 12.54 -34.55 -35.41
N THR A 485 11.91 -34.21 -34.31
CA THR A 485 11.15 -35.17 -33.47
C THR A 485 9.94 -35.76 -34.22
N PHE A 486 9.48 -35.10 -35.29
CA PHE A 486 8.32 -35.55 -36.12
C PHE A 486 8.71 -36.32 -37.37
N ASP A 487 10.01 -36.54 -37.64
CA ASP A 487 10.38 -37.29 -38.85
C ASP A 487 9.95 -38.75 -38.73
N GLU A 488 8.91 -39.13 -39.51
CA GLU A 488 8.38 -40.48 -39.54
C GLU A 488 9.45 -41.56 -39.81
N GLN A 489 10.45 -41.25 -40.60
CA GLN A 489 11.57 -42.17 -40.87
C GLN A 489 12.44 -42.41 -39.64
N LEU A 490 12.63 -41.41 -38.81
CA LEU A 490 13.37 -41.53 -37.54
C LEU A 490 12.55 -42.36 -36.52
N TRP A 491 11.23 -42.17 -36.43
CA TRP A 491 10.36 -42.93 -35.54
C TRP A 491 10.28 -44.42 -35.92
N LEU A 492 10.24 -44.72 -37.23
CA LEU A 492 10.21 -46.10 -37.74
C LEU A 492 11.58 -46.80 -37.65
N THR A 493 12.67 -46.05 -37.49
CA THR A 493 14.03 -46.63 -37.38
C THR A 493 14.38 -47.02 -35.95
N ILE A 494 13.61 -46.57 -34.95
CA ILE A 494 13.85 -46.76 -33.52
C ILE A 494 12.98 -47.91 -32.95
N HIS A 495 11.96 -48.38 -33.70
CA HIS A 495 11.14 -49.54 -33.39
C HIS A 495 11.50 -50.70 -34.30
#